data_3d1dc91a10b4596d5524fe2f50bf8628
#
_entry.id   3d1dc91a10b4596d5524fe2f50bf8628
#
_cell.length_a   1.000
_cell.length_b   1.000
_cell.length_c   1.000
_cell.angle_alpha   90.00
_cell.angle_beta   90.00
_cell.angle_gamma   90.00
#
_symmetry.space_group_name_H-M   'P 1'
#
loop_
_entity.id
_entity.type
_entity.pdbx_description
1 polymer ?
#
loop_
_entity_poly.entity_id
_entity_poly.type
_entity_poly.pdbx_seq_one_letter_code
_entity_poly.pdbx_strand_id
1 'polypeptide(L)'
;MSNRVGEENDGWRVTMVTLSFERGTAFVSELLGAMKLVEEAAELARHVTRNSVTAWDDVGLRREIGVIAAELDALWALTKRNVSQAARTGIPGPGGNVFKLRYAETRAHLGDVSARLLARAGLGIGETGTHSRNDPIEERIYALSLKIAAGTTQVNKNIIGERVLGLPKG
;
A
#
# COMPACT_ATOMS: atom_id res chain seq x y z
N MET A 1 24.98 29.84 3.72
CA MET A 1 23.87 28.92 4.07
C MET A 1 22.75 28.97 3.03
N SER A 2 23.07 28.73 1.75
CA SER A 2 22.13 28.87 0.62
C SER A 2 21.11 27.70 0.50
N ASN A 3 21.30 26.62 1.24
CA ASN A 3 20.47 25.41 1.12
C ASN A 3 19.54 25.15 2.33
N ARG A 4 19.38 26.14 3.20
CA ARG A 4 18.45 26.04 4.34
C ARG A 4 17.01 26.27 3.87
N VAL A 5 16.11 25.38 4.24
CA VAL A 5 14.67 25.50 4.03
C VAL A 5 14.02 25.87 5.37
N GLY A 6 13.35 27.02 5.42
CA GLY A 6 12.73 27.56 6.63
C GLY A 6 13.73 28.29 7.55
N GLU A 7 13.22 28.71 8.71
CA GLU A 7 14.00 29.42 9.71
C GLU A 7 14.88 28.48 10.54
N GLU A 8 15.84 29.03 11.26
CA GLU A 8 16.67 28.26 12.18
C GLU A 8 15.80 27.67 13.31
N ASN A 9 16.06 26.39 13.65
CA ASN A 9 15.29 25.61 14.62
C ASN A 9 13.84 25.27 14.22
N ASP A 10 13.40 25.53 12.97
CA ASP A 10 12.05 25.26 12.48
C ASP A 10 11.94 23.95 11.67
N GLY A 11 12.95 23.09 11.73
CA GLY A 11 13.05 21.88 10.92
C GLY A 11 11.89 20.90 11.15
N TRP A 12 11.38 20.80 12.37
CA TRP A 12 10.21 19.93 12.66
C TRP A 12 8.95 20.40 11.93
N ARG A 13 8.65 21.68 11.93
CA ARG A 13 7.50 22.24 11.20
C ARG A 13 7.64 22.02 9.70
N VAL A 14 8.82 22.28 9.14
CA VAL A 14 9.12 22.04 7.71
C VAL A 14 8.92 20.55 7.36
N THR A 15 9.44 19.64 8.17
CA THR A 15 9.26 18.18 7.99
C THR A 15 7.78 17.80 8.02
N MET A 16 7.00 18.32 8.97
CA MET A 16 5.57 18.03 9.08
C MET A 16 4.76 18.52 7.88
N VAL A 17 5.13 19.64 7.28
CA VAL A 17 4.53 20.13 6.03
C VAL A 17 4.80 19.11 4.91
N THR A 18 6.05 18.72 4.69
CA THR A 18 6.43 17.73 3.68
C THR A 18 5.66 16.42 3.86
N LEU A 19 5.65 15.86 5.06
CA LEU A 19 4.94 14.62 5.37
C LEU A 19 3.42 14.72 5.17
N SER A 20 2.82 15.90 5.33
CA SER A 20 1.39 16.09 5.10
C SER A 20 1.03 16.00 3.61
N PHE A 21 1.87 16.53 2.73
CA PHE A 21 1.68 16.48 1.27
C PHE A 21 2.04 15.10 0.71
N GLU A 22 3.06 14.44 1.24
CA GLU A 22 3.45 13.08 0.84
C GLU A 22 2.29 12.08 0.96
N ARG A 23 1.43 12.23 1.97
CA ARG A 23 0.25 11.36 2.20
C ARG A 23 -0.96 11.69 1.32
N GLY A 24 -0.84 12.63 0.39
CA GLY A 24 -1.90 13.05 -0.54
C GLY A 24 -1.90 12.22 -1.82
N THR A 25 -1.22 12.74 -2.84
CA THR A 25 -1.20 12.17 -4.19
C THR A 25 -0.02 11.26 -4.48
N ALA A 26 1.00 11.20 -3.61
CA ALA A 26 2.23 10.45 -3.84
C ALA A 26 1.98 8.94 -4.05
N PHE A 27 0.94 8.38 -3.45
CA PHE A 27 0.61 6.97 -3.56
C PHE A 27 -0.34 6.61 -4.72
N VAL A 28 -0.73 7.55 -5.57
CA VAL A 28 -1.69 7.27 -6.67
C VAL A 28 -1.11 6.27 -7.66
N SER A 29 0.12 6.47 -8.11
CA SER A 29 0.79 5.54 -9.04
C SER A 29 0.98 4.15 -8.44
N GLU A 30 1.31 4.10 -7.16
CA GLU A 30 1.48 2.85 -6.41
C GLU A 30 0.16 2.09 -6.26
N LEU A 31 -0.94 2.82 -6.01
CA LEU A 31 -2.27 2.23 -5.92
C LEU A 31 -2.72 1.63 -7.27
N LEU A 32 -2.51 2.37 -8.38
CA LEU A 32 -2.80 1.87 -9.72
C LEU A 32 -1.94 0.65 -10.07
N GLY A 33 -0.66 0.66 -9.67
CA GLY A 33 0.21 -0.51 -9.79
C GLY A 33 -0.30 -1.71 -9.00
N ALA A 34 -0.82 -1.50 -7.77
CA ALA A 34 -1.40 -2.56 -6.95
C ALA A 34 -2.69 -3.15 -7.56
N MET A 35 -3.53 -2.32 -8.18
CA MET A 35 -4.72 -2.78 -8.90
C MET A 35 -4.33 -3.70 -10.06
N LYS A 36 -3.31 -3.32 -10.82
CA LYS A 36 -2.78 -4.18 -11.89
C LYS A 36 -2.22 -5.49 -11.35
N LEU A 37 -1.48 -5.46 -10.25
CA LEU A 37 -0.91 -6.68 -9.63
C LEU A 37 -1.99 -7.66 -9.16
N VAL A 38 -3.14 -7.19 -8.68
CA VAL A 38 -4.23 -8.09 -8.29
C VAL A 38 -4.89 -8.75 -9.52
N GLU A 39 -4.98 -8.03 -10.64
CA GLU A 39 -5.43 -8.59 -11.91
C GLU A 39 -4.45 -9.67 -12.41
N GLU A 40 -3.16 -9.39 -12.36
CA GLU A 40 -2.10 -10.35 -12.72
C GLU A 40 -2.10 -11.58 -11.80
N ALA A 41 -2.34 -11.41 -10.49
CA ALA A 41 -2.49 -12.52 -9.54
C ALA A 41 -3.74 -13.37 -9.86
N ALA A 42 -4.85 -12.75 -10.24
CA ALA A 42 -6.05 -13.45 -10.65
C ALA A 42 -5.83 -14.25 -11.95
N GLU A 43 -5.10 -13.68 -12.91
CA GLU A 43 -4.74 -14.37 -14.15
C GLU A 43 -3.78 -15.52 -13.91
N LEU A 44 -2.75 -15.30 -13.09
CA LEU A 44 -1.82 -16.35 -12.68
C LEU A 44 -2.56 -17.53 -12.02
N ALA A 45 -3.55 -17.25 -11.17
CA ALA A 45 -4.35 -18.27 -10.49
C ALA A 45 -5.09 -19.19 -11.48
N ARG A 46 -5.48 -18.68 -12.66
CA ARG A 46 -6.15 -19.48 -13.71
C ARG A 46 -5.19 -20.43 -14.42
N HIS A 47 -3.90 -20.13 -14.43
CA HIS A 47 -2.89 -20.94 -15.14
C HIS A 47 -2.09 -21.85 -14.23
N VAL A 48 -1.98 -21.54 -12.94
CA VAL A 48 -1.28 -22.38 -11.98
C VAL A 48 -2.16 -23.56 -11.58
N THR A 49 -1.67 -24.78 -11.80
CA THR A 49 -2.36 -26.00 -11.39
C THR A 49 -1.70 -26.65 -10.19
N ARG A 50 -2.53 -27.16 -9.27
CA ARG A 50 -2.12 -27.96 -8.11
C ARG A 50 -3.00 -29.19 -8.04
N ASN A 51 -2.39 -30.37 -8.00
CA ASN A 51 -3.13 -31.65 -7.98
C ASN A 51 -4.20 -31.72 -9.07
N SER A 52 -3.85 -31.31 -10.29
CA SER A 52 -4.74 -31.27 -11.48
C SER A 52 -5.94 -30.31 -11.39
N VAL A 53 -5.95 -29.40 -10.41
CA VAL A 53 -6.98 -28.35 -10.24
C VAL A 53 -6.31 -26.99 -10.34
N THR A 54 -6.97 -26.02 -10.98
CA THR A 54 -6.41 -24.67 -11.06
C THR A 54 -6.46 -23.99 -9.69
N ALA A 55 -5.50 -23.11 -9.41
CA ALA A 55 -5.53 -22.34 -8.16
C ALA A 55 -6.78 -21.43 -8.09
N TRP A 56 -7.36 -21.08 -9.23
CA TRP A 56 -8.61 -20.34 -9.32
C TRP A 56 -9.84 -21.11 -8.81
N ASP A 57 -9.80 -22.42 -8.84
CA ASP A 57 -10.87 -23.28 -8.32
C ASP A 57 -10.85 -23.37 -6.79
N ASP A 58 -9.75 -22.99 -6.15
CA ASP A 58 -9.69 -22.79 -4.70
C ASP A 58 -10.56 -21.58 -4.31
N VAL A 59 -11.71 -21.86 -3.70
CA VAL A 59 -12.68 -20.86 -3.27
C VAL A 59 -12.09 -19.89 -2.24
N GLY A 60 -11.22 -20.37 -1.35
CA GLY A 60 -10.56 -19.55 -0.34
C GLY A 60 -9.63 -18.52 -0.99
N LEU A 61 -8.78 -18.98 -1.90
CA LEU A 61 -7.83 -18.12 -2.63
C LEU A 61 -8.55 -17.10 -3.50
N ARG A 62 -9.56 -17.53 -4.28
CA ARG A 62 -10.36 -16.65 -5.10
C ARG A 62 -11.06 -15.57 -4.28
N ARG A 63 -11.59 -15.94 -3.10
CA ARG A 63 -12.18 -14.96 -2.16
C ARG A 63 -11.15 -13.95 -1.67
N GLU A 64 -9.94 -14.37 -1.30
CA GLU A 64 -8.89 -13.44 -0.86
C GLU A 64 -8.52 -12.44 -1.95
N ILE A 65 -8.35 -12.90 -3.21
CA ILE A 65 -8.10 -12.02 -4.37
C ILE A 65 -9.25 -11.00 -4.52
N GLY A 66 -10.50 -11.46 -4.43
CA GLY A 66 -11.66 -10.58 -4.50
C GLY A 66 -11.72 -9.55 -3.38
N VAL A 67 -11.37 -9.93 -2.15
CA VAL A 67 -11.29 -9.00 -1.01
C VAL A 67 -10.21 -7.95 -1.25
N ILE A 68 -9.02 -8.33 -1.72
CA ILE A 68 -7.93 -7.41 -2.04
C ILE A 68 -8.36 -6.42 -3.13
N ALA A 69 -9.02 -6.88 -4.19
CA ALA A 69 -9.54 -6.02 -5.25
C ALA A 69 -10.53 -4.98 -4.69
N ALA A 70 -11.49 -5.42 -3.88
CA ALA A 70 -12.47 -4.54 -3.25
C ALA A 70 -11.82 -3.50 -2.30
N GLU A 71 -10.78 -3.89 -1.57
CA GLU A 71 -10.01 -2.98 -0.71
C GLU A 71 -9.26 -1.92 -1.53
N LEU A 72 -8.67 -2.29 -2.66
CA LEU A 72 -7.99 -1.34 -3.56
C LEU A 72 -9.00 -0.36 -4.18
N ASP A 73 -10.19 -0.81 -4.57
CA ASP A 73 -11.26 0.06 -5.05
C ASP A 73 -11.73 1.05 -3.97
N ALA A 74 -11.88 0.59 -2.73
CA ALA A 74 -12.20 1.44 -1.60
C ALA A 74 -11.11 2.49 -1.33
N LEU A 75 -9.84 2.11 -1.45
CA LEU A 75 -8.70 3.02 -1.34
C LEU A 75 -8.68 4.04 -2.48
N TRP A 76 -9.06 3.64 -3.69
CA TRP A 76 -9.22 4.57 -4.81
C TRP A 76 -10.31 5.61 -4.56
N ALA A 77 -11.46 5.18 -4.02
CA ALA A 77 -12.53 6.09 -3.62
C ALA A 77 -12.09 7.06 -2.52
N LEU A 78 -11.35 6.56 -1.52
CA LEU A 78 -10.77 7.36 -0.44
C LEU A 78 -9.76 8.39 -0.99
N THR A 79 -8.92 8.00 -1.94
CA THR A 79 -7.95 8.89 -2.61
C THR A 79 -8.66 10.04 -3.30
N LYS A 80 -9.70 9.74 -4.11
CA LYS A 80 -10.50 10.78 -4.78
C LYS A 80 -11.12 11.76 -3.77
N ARG A 81 -11.65 11.25 -2.67
CA ARG A 81 -12.20 12.07 -1.58
C ARG A 81 -11.14 12.97 -0.95
N ASN A 82 -9.97 12.42 -0.63
CA ASN A 82 -8.87 13.16 0.01
C ASN A 82 -8.35 14.28 -0.90
N VAL A 83 -8.16 13.99 -2.19
CA VAL A 83 -7.73 14.99 -3.19
C VAL A 83 -8.79 16.09 -3.34
N SER A 84 -10.06 15.72 -3.44
CA SER A 84 -11.18 16.66 -3.54
C SER A 84 -11.28 17.57 -2.30
N GLN A 85 -11.03 17.03 -1.12
CA GLN A 85 -11.00 17.80 0.13
C GLN A 85 -9.80 18.76 0.14
N ALA A 86 -8.61 18.29 -0.18
CA ALA A 86 -7.40 19.11 -0.22
C ALA A 86 -7.53 20.24 -1.24
N ALA A 87 -8.13 20.00 -2.41
CA ALA A 87 -8.39 21.02 -3.41
C ALA A 87 -9.32 22.15 -2.92
N ARG A 88 -10.28 21.82 -2.04
CA ARG A 88 -11.21 22.82 -1.47
C ARG A 88 -10.64 23.58 -0.27
N THR A 89 -9.84 22.93 0.54
CA THR A 89 -9.36 23.49 1.82
C THR A 89 -7.92 24.03 1.75
N GLY A 90 -7.17 23.71 0.69
CA GLY A 90 -5.74 23.99 0.57
C GLY A 90 -4.84 23.12 1.45
N ILE A 91 -5.41 22.27 2.30
CA ILE A 91 -4.66 21.48 3.29
C ILE A 91 -5.10 20.00 3.21
N PRO A 92 -4.14 19.05 3.08
CA PRO A 92 -4.46 17.63 3.17
C PRO A 92 -5.03 17.26 4.55
N GLY A 93 -6.17 16.57 4.55
CA GLY A 93 -6.79 16.08 5.78
C GLY A 93 -6.14 14.77 6.29
N PRO A 94 -6.59 14.28 7.45
CA PRO A 94 -6.04 13.06 8.08
C PRO A 94 -6.36 11.76 7.32
N GLY A 95 -7.19 11.83 6.28
CA GLY A 95 -7.55 10.68 5.43
C GLY A 95 -6.36 10.01 4.76
N GLY A 96 -5.25 10.73 4.55
CA GLY A 96 -4.00 10.16 4.05
C GLY A 96 -3.39 9.12 5.00
N ASN A 97 -3.56 9.24 6.31
CA ASN A 97 -3.08 8.25 7.28
C ASN A 97 -3.92 6.97 7.24
N VAL A 98 -5.23 7.10 7.05
CA VAL A 98 -6.14 5.97 6.85
C VAL A 98 -5.78 5.21 5.58
N PHE A 99 -5.58 5.94 4.48
CA PHE A 99 -5.11 5.38 3.22
C PHE A 99 -3.81 4.60 3.41
N LYS A 100 -2.78 5.25 3.96
CA LYS A 100 -1.45 4.66 4.14
C LYS A 100 -1.48 3.39 4.98
N LEU A 101 -2.21 3.41 6.09
CA LEU A 101 -2.36 2.24 6.95
C LEU A 101 -2.98 1.07 6.18
N ARG A 102 -4.12 1.29 5.54
CA ARG A 102 -4.84 0.23 4.85
C ARG A 102 -4.11 -0.26 3.62
N TYR A 103 -3.52 0.66 2.84
CA TYR A 103 -2.73 0.32 1.66
C TYR A 103 -1.55 -0.60 2.01
N ALA A 104 -0.81 -0.31 3.08
CA ALA A 104 0.31 -1.16 3.51
C ALA A 104 -0.14 -2.57 3.93
N GLU A 105 -1.30 -2.70 4.57
CA GLU A 105 -1.88 -3.99 4.95
C GLU A 105 -2.35 -4.77 3.72
N THR A 106 -3.09 -4.13 2.82
CA THR A 106 -3.60 -4.74 1.58
C THR A 106 -2.46 -5.19 0.65
N ARG A 107 -1.40 -4.39 0.52
CA ARG A 107 -0.20 -4.75 -0.26
C ARG A 107 0.53 -5.96 0.32
N ALA A 108 0.69 -6.02 1.64
CA ALA A 108 1.28 -7.18 2.28
C ALA A 108 0.44 -8.45 2.07
N HIS A 109 -0.89 -8.33 2.16
CA HIS A 109 -1.80 -9.43 1.89
C HIS A 109 -1.71 -9.90 0.43
N LEU A 110 -1.67 -8.97 -0.54
CA LEU A 110 -1.46 -9.30 -1.95
C LEU A 110 -0.15 -10.05 -2.17
N GLY A 111 0.95 -9.59 -1.56
CA GLY A 111 2.25 -10.25 -1.64
C GLY A 111 2.21 -11.68 -1.08
N ASP A 112 1.52 -11.90 0.04
CA ASP A 112 1.35 -13.23 0.63
C ASP A 112 0.49 -14.15 -0.25
N VAL A 113 -0.57 -13.64 -0.87
CA VAL A 113 -1.42 -14.39 -1.81
C VAL A 113 -0.60 -14.78 -3.05
N SER A 114 0.14 -13.84 -3.63
CA SER A 114 0.98 -14.08 -4.81
C SER A 114 2.07 -15.13 -4.54
N ALA A 115 2.72 -15.07 -3.38
CA ALA A 115 3.71 -16.08 -2.97
C ALA A 115 3.07 -17.46 -2.81
N ARG A 116 1.87 -17.57 -2.25
CA ARG A 116 1.13 -18.82 -2.14
C ARG A 116 0.70 -19.36 -3.49
N LEU A 117 0.36 -18.50 -4.46
CA LEU A 117 0.06 -18.91 -5.83
C LEU A 117 1.24 -19.63 -6.49
N LEU A 118 2.43 -19.09 -6.33
CA LEU A 118 3.65 -19.65 -6.92
C LEU A 118 4.16 -20.90 -6.19
N ALA A 119 3.73 -21.14 -4.95
CA ALA A 119 4.18 -22.23 -4.11
C ALA A 119 5.73 -22.30 -4.02
N ARG A 120 6.35 -23.45 -4.38
CA ARG A 120 7.81 -23.60 -4.35
C ARG A 120 8.54 -22.71 -5.37
N ALA A 121 7.95 -22.46 -6.54
CA ALA A 121 8.52 -21.56 -7.53
C ALA A 121 8.65 -20.12 -6.97
N GLY A 122 7.75 -19.74 -6.07
CA GLY A 122 7.79 -18.46 -5.38
C GLY A 122 8.83 -18.34 -4.26
N LEU A 123 9.66 -19.33 -4.04
CA LEU A 123 10.81 -19.28 -3.10
C LEU A 123 12.12 -18.90 -3.81
N GLY A 124 12.16 -18.92 -5.14
CA GLY A 124 13.29 -18.49 -5.94
C GLY A 124 13.23 -17.00 -6.23
N ILE A 125 14.29 -16.27 -5.94
CA ILE A 125 14.54 -14.95 -6.55
C ILE A 125 14.94 -15.23 -7.99
N GLY A 126 14.27 -14.57 -8.94
CA GLY A 126 14.35 -14.88 -10.37
C GLY A 126 15.75 -15.21 -10.87
N GLU A 127 15.87 -16.23 -11.69
CA GLU A 127 17.14 -16.82 -12.16
C GLU A 127 18.10 -15.85 -12.86
N THR A 128 17.68 -14.64 -13.15
CA THR A 128 18.43 -13.68 -13.95
C THR A 128 19.09 -12.55 -13.18
N GLY A 129 18.89 -12.45 -11.85
CA GLY A 129 19.44 -11.33 -11.07
C GLY A 129 18.93 -9.94 -11.52
N THR A 130 18.03 -9.91 -12.49
CA THR A 130 17.34 -8.70 -12.90
C THR A 130 16.13 -8.49 -12.01
N HIS A 131 16.19 -7.48 -11.17
CA HIS A 131 15.07 -7.03 -10.37
C HIS A 131 13.91 -6.61 -11.30
N SER A 132 13.03 -7.54 -11.57
CA SER A 132 11.79 -7.23 -12.29
C SER A 132 10.78 -6.72 -11.25
N ARG A 133 10.27 -5.52 -11.44
CA ARG A 133 9.19 -4.95 -10.59
C ARG A 133 7.92 -5.82 -10.54
N ASN A 134 7.91 -6.91 -11.28
CA ASN A 134 6.80 -7.86 -11.37
C ASN A 134 7.13 -9.23 -10.73
N ASP A 135 8.27 -9.36 -10.04
CA ASP A 135 8.57 -10.57 -9.28
C ASP A 135 7.70 -10.61 -8.01
N PRO A 136 6.81 -11.60 -7.83
CA PRO A 136 5.93 -11.66 -6.67
C PRO A 136 6.65 -11.74 -5.33
N ILE A 137 7.90 -12.23 -5.30
CA ILE A 137 8.71 -12.29 -4.08
C ILE A 137 9.31 -10.92 -3.76
N GLU A 138 9.83 -10.22 -4.77
CA GLU A 138 10.29 -8.84 -4.58
C GLU A 138 9.14 -7.94 -4.15
N GLU A 139 7.96 -8.08 -4.76
CA GLU A 139 6.74 -7.38 -4.38
C GLU A 139 6.32 -7.68 -2.94
N ARG A 140 6.43 -8.93 -2.50
CA ARG A 140 6.17 -9.30 -1.10
C ARG A 140 7.14 -8.63 -0.14
N ILE A 141 8.44 -8.64 -0.46
CA ILE A 141 9.48 -7.98 0.37
C ILE A 141 9.27 -6.48 0.37
N TYR A 142 9.00 -5.87 -0.79
CA TYR A 142 8.70 -4.45 -0.90
C TYR A 142 7.47 -4.06 -0.06
N ALA A 143 6.41 -4.85 -0.08
CA ALA A 143 5.20 -4.61 0.70
C ALA A 143 5.46 -4.56 2.21
N LEU A 144 6.46 -5.28 2.73
CA LEU A 144 6.86 -5.17 4.13
C LEU A 144 7.47 -3.80 4.45
N SER A 145 8.22 -3.21 3.53
CA SER A 145 8.79 -1.86 3.70
C SER A 145 7.70 -0.80 3.85
N LEU A 146 6.55 -0.99 3.20
CA LEU A 146 5.42 -0.08 3.29
C LEU A 146 4.82 0.01 4.70
N LYS A 147 5.02 -0.99 5.56
CA LYS A 147 4.59 -0.94 6.97
C LYS A 147 5.48 -0.04 7.83
N ILE A 148 6.64 0.35 7.32
CA ILE A 148 7.66 1.15 8.02
C ILE A 148 7.74 2.55 7.41
N ALA A 149 7.88 2.64 6.08
CA ALA A 149 8.02 3.90 5.33
C ALA A 149 6.81 4.82 5.51
N ALA A 150 6.98 6.13 5.38
CA ALA A 150 5.96 7.17 5.53
C ALA A 150 5.18 7.10 6.86
N GLY A 151 5.86 6.70 7.93
CA GLY A 151 5.32 6.45 9.26
C GLY A 151 4.85 5.01 9.45
N THR A 152 5.28 4.42 10.56
CA THR A 152 4.93 3.02 10.87
C THR A 152 3.42 2.82 11.02
N THR A 153 2.99 1.56 10.96
CA THR A 153 1.60 1.17 11.23
C THR A 153 1.12 1.73 12.57
N GLN A 154 1.94 1.67 13.62
CA GLN A 154 1.60 2.16 14.97
C GLN A 154 1.45 3.67 14.99
N VAL A 155 2.39 4.41 14.39
CA VAL A 155 2.31 5.88 14.29
C VAL A 155 1.05 6.31 13.54
N ASN A 156 0.71 5.66 12.42
CA ASN A 156 -0.50 5.98 11.68
C ASN A 156 -1.77 5.66 12.49
N LYS A 157 -1.81 4.55 13.26
CA LYS A 157 -2.93 4.22 14.17
C LYS A 157 -3.10 5.29 15.25
N ASN A 158 -2.02 5.76 15.87
CA ASN A 158 -2.08 6.84 16.86
C ASN A 158 -2.63 8.14 16.23
N ILE A 159 -2.12 8.54 15.08
CA ILE A 159 -2.61 9.73 14.38
C ILE A 159 -4.11 9.60 14.02
N ILE A 160 -4.55 8.44 13.58
CA ILE A 160 -5.96 8.17 13.28
C ILE A 160 -6.78 8.25 14.57
N GLY A 161 -6.34 7.60 15.64
CA GLY A 161 -6.99 7.64 16.94
C GLY A 161 -7.19 9.07 17.44
N GLU A 162 -6.12 9.86 17.48
CA GLU A 162 -6.14 11.23 17.99
C GLU A 162 -6.90 12.20 17.07
N ARG A 163 -6.60 12.20 15.75
CA ARG A 163 -7.05 13.25 14.83
C ARG A 163 -8.32 12.92 14.04
N VAL A 164 -8.67 11.65 13.90
CA VAL A 164 -9.88 11.21 13.18
C VAL A 164 -10.97 10.81 14.15
N LEU A 165 -10.61 10.03 15.20
CA LEU A 165 -11.55 9.51 16.16
C LEU A 165 -11.68 10.39 17.42
N GLY A 166 -10.81 11.39 17.62
CA GLY A 166 -10.86 12.29 18.78
C GLY A 166 -10.50 11.60 20.10
N LEU A 167 -9.76 10.49 20.06
CA LEU A 167 -9.34 9.79 21.26
C LEU A 167 -8.26 10.59 22.01
N PRO A 168 -8.19 10.47 23.35
CA PRO A 168 -7.15 11.12 24.12
C PRO A 168 -5.77 10.61 23.70
N LYS A 169 -4.80 11.51 23.77
CA LYS A 169 -3.40 11.18 23.54
C LYS A 169 -2.90 10.31 24.68
N GLY A 170 -2.33 9.14 24.35
CA GLY A 170 -1.70 8.23 25.31
C GLY A 170 -0.30 8.69 25.72
#